data_352f016ac959224163939c440a26c651
#
_entry.id   352f016ac959224163939c440a26c651
#
_cell.length_a   1.000
_cell.length_b   1.000
_cell.length_c   1.000
_cell.angle_alpha   90.00
_cell.angle_beta   90.00
_cell.angle_gamma   90.00
#
_symmetry.space_group_name_H-M   'P 1'
#
loop_
_entity.id
_entity.type
_entity.pdbx_description
1 polymer ?
#
loop_
_entity_poly.entity_id
_entity_poly.type
_entity_poly.pdbx_seq_one_letter_code
_entity_poly.pdbx_strand_id
1 'polypeptide(L)'
;MVDVIAKGTNELHPTDILFQTPYWAQVKSQMGMAPMAFDIHSSETWGDVLVLIKNHCGHKLALVPQGPEHPPAEGMYGQYLEDLSLALADRLEPDVAFIRYDLPWKSLYADEMQQQGWGSFPEARLREMRMNM
;
A
#
# COMPACT_ATOMS: atom_id res chain seq x y z
N MET A 1 -11.49 -7.72 11.83
CA MET A 1 -11.26 -8.75 10.80
C MET A 1 -11.28 -8.13 9.42
N VAL A 2 -10.33 -8.48 8.59
CA VAL A 2 -10.22 -7.97 7.23
C VAL A 2 -10.30 -9.14 6.26
N ASP A 3 -11.08 -8.99 5.19
CA ASP A 3 -11.12 -9.95 4.09
C ASP A 3 -10.85 -9.21 2.79
N VAL A 4 -10.32 -9.91 1.79
CA VAL A 4 -10.05 -9.33 0.49
C VAL A 4 -10.63 -10.23 -0.60
N ILE A 5 -11.17 -9.59 -1.64
CA ILE A 5 -11.76 -10.29 -2.79
C ILE A 5 -11.06 -9.79 -4.05
N ALA A 6 -10.48 -10.73 -4.80
CA ALA A 6 -9.77 -10.40 -6.04
C ALA A 6 -10.72 -9.84 -7.09
N LYS A 7 -10.22 -8.86 -7.84
CA LYS A 7 -10.94 -8.27 -8.98
C LYS A 7 -9.95 -7.86 -10.08
N GLY A 8 -10.47 -7.46 -11.23
CA GLY A 8 -9.63 -6.94 -12.29
C GLY A 8 -9.03 -5.58 -11.94
N THR A 9 -7.83 -5.31 -12.41
CA THR A 9 -7.18 -4.01 -12.15
C THR A 9 -7.94 -2.85 -12.76
N ASN A 10 -8.70 -3.09 -13.84
CA ASN A 10 -9.58 -2.08 -14.44
C ASN A 10 -10.81 -1.76 -13.59
N GLU A 11 -11.05 -2.52 -12.53
CA GLU A 11 -12.17 -2.33 -11.60
C GLU A 11 -11.76 -1.55 -10.34
N LEU A 12 -10.53 -1.08 -10.25
CA LEU A 12 -10.09 -0.23 -9.14
C LEU A 12 -10.92 1.04 -9.08
N HIS A 13 -11.29 1.44 -7.85
CA HIS A 13 -12.10 2.64 -7.62
C HIS A 13 -11.33 3.90 -8.04
N PRO A 14 -12.02 4.92 -8.55
CA PRO A 14 -11.38 6.20 -8.86
C PRO A 14 -10.66 6.77 -7.64
N THR A 15 -9.45 7.28 -7.85
CA THR A 15 -8.64 7.86 -6.80
C THR A 15 -7.68 8.89 -7.38
N ASP A 16 -7.27 9.87 -6.57
CA ASP A 16 -6.22 10.82 -6.93
C ASP A 16 -4.82 10.26 -6.76
N ILE A 17 -4.70 9.08 -6.16
CA ILE A 17 -3.40 8.42 -5.96
C ILE A 17 -3.01 7.69 -7.25
N LEU A 18 -2.09 8.26 -8.01
CA LEU A 18 -1.63 7.71 -9.28
C LEU A 18 -1.20 6.25 -9.16
N PHE A 19 -0.50 5.90 -8.09
CA PHE A 19 0.08 4.57 -7.91
C PHE A 19 -0.94 3.50 -7.51
N GLN A 20 -2.21 3.86 -7.37
CA GLN A 20 -3.30 2.93 -7.09
C GLN A 20 -4.33 2.91 -8.22
N THR A 21 -3.95 3.27 -9.43
CA THR A 21 -4.84 3.36 -10.59
C THR A 21 -4.66 2.20 -11.56
N PRO A 22 -5.68 1.91 -12.40
CA PRO A 22 -5.52 0.95 -13.51
C PRO A 22 -4.38 1.34 -14.47
N TYR A 23 -4.17 2.63 -14.69
CA TYR A 23 -3.07 3.12 -15.51
C TYR A 23 -1.72 2.66 -14.96
N TRP A 24 -1.50 2.83 -13.64
CA TRP A 24 -0.25 2.42 -13.01
C TRP A 24 -0.04 0.90 -13.06
N ALA A 25 -1.13 0.14 -12.89
CA ALA A 25 -1.09 -1.31 -13.04
C ALA A 25 -0.58 -1.71 -14.43
N GLN A 26 -1.06 -1.02 -15.48
CA GLN A 26 -0.63 -1.29 -16.84
C GLN A 26 0.83 -0.92 -17.04
N VAL A 27 1.27 0.25 -16.55
CA VAL A 27 2.66 0.69 -16.65
C VAL A 27 3.59 -0.35 -16.02
N LYS A 28 3.27 -0.80 -14.81
CA LYS A 28 4.09 -1.77 -14.08
C LYS A 28 4.06 -3.16 -14.70
N SER A 29 2.93 -3.54 -15.29
CA SER A 29 2.83 -4.79 -16.05
C SER A 29 3.80 -4.81 -17.23
N GLN A 30 3.93 -3.69 -17.93
CA GLN A 30 4.87 -3.55 -19.04
C GLN A 30 6.32 -3.60 -18.56
N MET A 31 6.57 -3.31 -17.30
CA MET A 31 7.89 -3.38 -16.67
C MET A 31 8.20 -4.77 -16.08
N GLY A 32 7.34 -5.74 -16.29
CA GLY A 32 7.56 -7.12 -15.84
C GLY A 32 6.98 -7.46 -14.48
N MET A 33 6.25 -6.56 -13.85
CA MET A 33 5.54 -6.85 -12.60
C MET A 33 4.15 -7.44 -12.90
N ALA A 34 3.63 -8.23 -11.97
CA ALA A 34 2.28 -8.78 -12.07
C ALA A 34 1.34 -7.97 -11.17
N PRO A 35 0.44 -7.16 -11.74
CA PRO A 35 -0.51 -6.40 -10.93
C PRO A 35 -1.70 -7.26 -10.51
N MET A 36 -2.14 -7.07 -9.27
CA MET A 36 -3.34 -7.71 -8.72
C MET A 36 -4.15 -6.65 -7.98
N ALA A 37 -5.46 -6.73 -8.07
CA ALA A 37 -6.36 -5.81 -7.38
C ALA A 37 -7.32 -6.59 -6.49
N PHE A 38 -7.62 -6.00 -5.32
CA PHE A 38 -8.51 -6.61 -4.34
C PHE A 38 -9.43 -5.56 -3.75
N ASP A 39 -10.70 -5.93 -3.60
CA ASP A 39 -11.59 -5.19 -2.72
C ASP A 39 -11.28 -5.55 -1.28
N ILE A 40 -11.34 -4.54 -0.40
CA ILE A 40 -11.11 -4.72 1.03
C ILE A 40 -12.44 -4.65 1.76
N HIS A 41 -12.75 -5.70 2.52
CA HIS A 41 -13.93 -5.78 3.35
C HIS A 41 -13.50 -5.79 4.82
N SER A 42 -13.85 -4.74 5.55
CA SER A 42 -13.46 -4.56 6.94
C SER A 42 -14.52 -3.77 7.68
N SER A 43 -14.66 -4.01 8.98
CA SER A 43 -15.49 -3.18 9.85
C SER A 43 -14.82 -1.84 10.17
N GLU A 44 -13.50 -1.73 9.94
CA GLU A 44 -12.72 -0.54 10.30
C GLU A 44 -12.70 0.50 9.17
N THR A 45 -12.68 0.05 7.93
CA THR A 45 -12.59 0.93 6.77
C THR A 45 -13.03 0.16 5.52
N TRP A 46 -13.10 0.87 4.40
CA TRP A 46 -13.50 0.30 3.11
C TRP A 46 -12.50 0.73 2.04
N GLY A 47 -12.58 0.11 0.89
CA GLY A 47 -11.80 0.51 -0.26
C GLY A 47 -11.30 -0.69 -1.05
N ASP A 48 -10.27 -0.42 -1.81
CA ASP A 48 -9.56 -1.44 -2.58
C ASP A 48 -8.07 -1.16 -2.57
N VAL A 49 -7.30 -2.08 -3.15
CA VAL A 49 -5.85 -1.95 -3.16
C VAL A 49 -5.28 -2.59 -4.42
N LEU A 50 -4.28 -1.93 -5.00
CA LEU A 50 -3.44 -2.47 -6.06
C LEU A 50 -2.16 -3.04 -5.44
N VAL A 51 -1.87 -4.29 -5.75
CA VAL A 51 -0.67 -4.99 -5.30
C VAL A 51 0.16 -5.36 -6.53
N LEU A 52 1.44 -5.07 -6.50
CA LEU A 52 2.37 -5.37 -7.59
C LEU A 52 3.31 -6.48 -7.15
N ILE A 53 3.32 -7.58 -7.88
CA ILE A 53 4.22 -8.70 -7.59
C ILE A 53 5.49 -8.53 -8.42
N LYS A 54 6.63 -8.44 -7.75
CA LYS A 54 7.94 -8.25 -8.37
C LYS A 54 8.83 -9.45 -8.07
N ASN A 55 9.50 -9.97 -9.10
CA ASN A 55 10.56 -10.97 -8.92
C ASN A 55 11.89 -10.26 -8.62
N HIS A 56 12.56 -10.69 -7.57
CA HIS A 56 13.87 -10.16 -7.22
C HIS A 56 14.76 -11.26 -6.66
N CYS A 57 15.87 -11.57 -7.34
CA CYS A 57 16.84 -12.58 -6.92
C CYS A 57 16.22 -13.95 -6.59
N GLY A 58 15.23 -14.38 -7.39
CA GLY A 58 14.56 -15.66 -7.19
C GLY A 58 13.43 -15.63 -6.18
N HIS A 59 13.14 -14.48 -5.57
CA HIS A 59 12.05 -14.30 -4.62
C HIS A 59 10.99 -13.39 -5.19
N LYS A 60 9.74 -13.59 -4.79
CA LYS A 60 8.63 -12.70 -5.13
C LYS A 60 8.33 -11.77 -3.98
N LEU A 61 8.15 -10.50 -4.30
CA LEU A 61 7.81 -9.44 -3.35
C LEU A 61 6.46 -8.87 -3.75
N ALA A 62 5.59 -8.62 -2.78
CA ALA A 62 4.33 -7.93 -2.99
C ALA A 62 4.49 -6.49 -2.56
N LEU A 63 4.31 -5.56 -3.48
CA LEU A 63 4.46 -4.12 -3.23
C LEU A 63 3.09 -3.46 -3.29
N VAL A 64 2.75 -2.68 -2.26
CA VAL A 64 1.53 -1.89 -2.22
C VAL A 64 1.93 -0.42 -2.30
N PRO A 65 1.96 0.19 -3.52
CA PRO A 65 2.45 1.55 -3.69
C PRO A 65 1.38 2.57 -3.29
N GLN A 66 1.65 3.40 -2.31
CA GLN A 66 0.76 4.47 -1.83
C GLN A 66 -0.65 3.95 -1.53
N GLY A 67 -0.75 2.81 -0.87
CA GLY A 67 -2.03 2.18 -0.53
C GLY A 67 -1.99 1.35 0.75
N PRO A 68 -3.14 0.91 1.25
CA PRO A 68 -4.47 1.32 0.79
C PRO A 68 -4.78 2.78 1.11
N GLU A 69 -5.69 3.39 0.34
CA GLU A 69 -5.96 4.83 0.43
C GLU A 69 -6.59 5.23 1.76
N HIS A 70 -7.57 4.47 2.21
CA HIS A 70 -8.38 4.83 3.37
C HIS A 70 -7.86 4.16 4.63
N PRO A 71 -7.34 4.94 5.62
CA PRO A 71 -6.85 4.38 6.86
C PRO A 71 -7.99 3.99 7.81
N PRO A 72 -7.74 3.05 8.74
CA PRO A 72 -8.62 2.85 9.88
C PRO A 72 -8.44 3.97 10.90
N ALA A 73 -9.14 3.89 12.03
CA ALA A 73 -8.91 4.80 13.16
C ALA A 73 -7.45 4.77 13.59
N GLU A 74 -6.94 5.92 14.07
CA GLU A 74 -5.50 6.09 14.35
C GLU A 74 -4.91 5.01 15.25
N GLY A 75 -5.63 4.57 16.27
CA GLY A 75 -5.15 3.52 17.17
C GLY A 75 -5.13 2.12 16.58
N MET A 76 -5.63 1.95 15.35
CA MET A 76 -5.82 0.64 14.73
C MET A 76 -4.89 0.37 13.55
N TYR A 77 -3.94 1.27 13.26
CA TYR A 77 -3.09 1.13 12.06
C TYR A 77 -2.34 -0.22 12.03
N GLY A 78 -1.66 -0.56 13.10
CA GLY A 78 -0.87 -1.79 13.18
C GLY A 78 -1.74 -3.03 13.07
N GLN A 79 -2.83 -3.09 13.79
CA GLN A 79 -3.74 -4.24 13.77
C GLN A 79 -4.38 -4.40 12.37
N TYR A 80 -4.80 -3.30 11.78
CA TYR A 80 -5.39 -3.32 10.44
C TYR A 80 -4.40 -3.83 9.40
N LEU A 81 -3.16 -3.34 9.42
CA LEU A 81 -2.14 -3.78 8.47
C LEU A 81 -1.77 -5.25 8.67
N GLU A 82 -1.73 -5.72 9.91
CA GLU A 82 -1.51 -7.14 10.18
C GLU A 82 -2.65 -7.99 9.61
N ASP A 83 -3.89 -7.61 9.89
CA ASP A 83 -5.07 -8.33 9.40
C ASP A 83 -5.14 -8.31 7.87
N LEU A 84 -4.86 -7.15 7.26
CA LEU A 84 -4.83 -7.02 5.80
C LEU A 84 -3.74 -7.90 5.20
N SER A 85 -2.56 -7.92 5.81
CA SER A 85 -1.44 -8.73 5.33
C SER A 85 -1.76 -10.22 5.37
N LEU A 86 -2.41 -10.68 6.43
CA LEU A 86 -2.84 -12.08 6.54
C LEU A 86 -3.89 -12.42 5.46
N ALA A 87 -4.86 -11.53 5.25
CA ALA A 87 -5.88 -11.73 4.22
C ALA A 87 -5.27 -11.76 2.80
N LEU A 88 -4.33 -10.85 2.52
CA LEU A 88 -3.62 -10.82 1.24
C LEU A 88 -2.75 -12.07 1.05
N ALA A 89 -2.06 -12.51 2.10
CA ALA A 89 -1.20 -13.68 2.02
C ALA A 89 -1.98 -14.93 1.59
N ASP A 90 -3.24 -15.07 2.02
CA ASP A 90 -4.10 -16.19 1.63
C ASP A 90 -4.45 -16.16 0.14
N ARG A 91 -4.38 -15.01 -0.51
CA ARG A 91 -4.72 -14.80 -1.92
C ARG A 91 -3.50 -14.74 -2.83
N LEU A 92 -2.32 -14.51 -2.26
CA LEU A 92 -1.07 -14.43 -3.01
C LEU A 92 -0.42 -15.81 -3.11
N GLU A 93 0.49 -15.97 -4.06
CA GLU A 93 1.22 -17.22 -4.22
C GLU A 93 2.11 -17.49 -2.99
N PRO A 94 2.27 -18.78 -2.60
CA PRO A 94 3.01 -19.12 -1.39
C PRO A 94 4.48 -18.70 -1.38
N ASP A 95 5.07 -18.44 -2.56
CA ASP A 95 6.47 -18.05 -2.69
C ASP A 95 6.70 -16.55 -2.56
N VAL A 96 5.66 -15.78 -2.23
CA VAL A 96 5.81 -14.36 -1.91
C VAL A 96 6.48 -14.24 -0.55
N ALA A 97 7.67 -13.61 -0.52
CA ALA A 97 8.50 -13.53 0.68
C ALA A 97 7.98 -12.53 1.70
N PHE A 98 7.48 -11.37 1.26
CA PHE A 98 6.89 -10.35 2.14
C PHE A 98 6.03 -9.37 1.36
N ILE A 99 5.24 -8.60 2.12
CA ILE A 99 4.40 -7.52 1.59
C ILE A 99 4.98 -6.20 2.12
N ARG A 100 5.25 -5.28 1.21
CA ARG A 100 5.75 -3.96 1.56
C ARG A 100 4.68 -2.91 1.26
N TYR A 101 4.33 -2.14 2.28
CA TYR A 101 3.40 -1.02 2.13
C TYR A 101 4.15 0.30 2.07
N ASP A 102 3.78 1.13 1.11
CA ASP A 102 4.10 2.54 1.09
C ASP A 102 2.80 3.28 1.36
N LEU A 103 2.60 3.71 2.60
CA LEU A 103 1.32 4.22 3.06
C LEU A 103 1.15 5.70 2.76
N PRO A 104 -0.02 6.11 2.19
CA PRO A 104 -0.32 7.52 1.97
C PRO A 104 -0.85 8.22 3.23
N TRP A 105 -0.98 7.48 4.33
CA TRP A 105 -1.61 7.94 5.55
C TRP A 105 -0.73 8.95 6.29
N LYS A 106 -1.38 9.87 7.02
CA LYS A 106 -0.66 10.82 7.86
C LYS A 106 0.12 10.10 8.95
N SER A 107 1.40 10.46 9.11
CA SER A 107 2.21 9.90 10.18
C SER A 107 1.64 10.28 11.55
N LEU A 108 1.56 9.31 12.46
CA LEU A 108 1.13 9.54 13.83
C LEU A 108 2.09 10.47 14.60
N TYR A 109 3.32 10.58 14.12
CA TYR A 109 4.37 11.38 14.77
C TYR A 109 4.62 12.72 14.08
N ALA A 110 3.80 13.10 13.09
CA ALA A 110 4.00 14.31 12.33
C ALA A 110 3.98 15.57 13.23
N ASP A 111 3.04 15.63 14.17
CA ASP A 111 2.91 16.76 15.07
C ASP A 111 4.09 16.85 16.06
N GLU A 112 4.53 15.72 16.59
CA GLU A 112 5.71 15.65 17.46
C GLU A 112 6.98 16.07 16.71
N MET A 113 7.12 15.65 15.47
CA MET A 113 8.26 16.02 14.63
C MET A 113 8.29 17.54 14.39
N GLN A 114 7.14 18.17 14.15
CA GLN A 114 7.04 19.60 14.00
C GLN A 114 7.39 20.33 15.29
N GLN A 115 6.92 19.86 16.44
CA GLN A 115 7.23 20.44 17.76
C GLN A 115 8.72 20.34 18.08
N GLN A 116 9.40 19.32 17.58
CA GLN A 116 10.84 19.11 17.77
C GLN A 116 11.71 19.83 16.73
N GLY A 117 11.11 20.63 15.86
CA GLY A 117 11.83 21.35 14.82
C GLY A 117 12.09 20.57 13.54
N TRP A 118 11.60 19.36 13.42
CA TRP A 118 11.77 18.53 12.23
C TRP A 118 10.94 19.06 11.05
N GLY A 119 9.94 19.90 11.31
CA GLY A 119 9.12 20.53 10.30
C GLY A 119 9.83 21.60 9.48
N SER A 120 11.07 21.97 9.84
CA SER A 120 11.88 22.93 9.08
C SER A 120 12.56 22.32 7.85
N PHE A 121 12.48 21.02 7.65
CA PHE A 121 13.04 20.39 6.46
C PHE A 121 12.19 20.73 5.23
N PRO A 122 12.82 21.09 4.10
CA PRO A 122 12.09 21.29 2.86
C PRO A 122 11.27 20.04 2.50
N GLU A 123 10.06 20.28 2.00
CA GLU A 123 9.16 19.18 1.64
C GLU A 123 9.80 18.20 0.65
N ALA A 124 10.62 18.72 -0.29
CA ALA A 124 11.36 17.88 -1.22
C ALA A 124 12.29 16.89 -0.51
N ARG A 125 12.90 17.30 0.59
CA ARG A 125 13.80 16.44 1.35
C ARG A 125 13.04 15.38 2.14
N LEU A 126 11.85 15.69 2.63
CA LEU A 126 10.98 14.72 3.28
C LEU A 126 10.51 13.68 2.27
N ARG A 127 10.20 14.08 1.04
CA ARG A 127 9.86 13.14 -0.04
C ARG A 127 11.02 12.22 -0.37
N GLU A 128 12.23 12.77 -0.44
CA GLU A 128 13.44 12.01 -0.71
C GLU A 128 13.69 10.94 0.37
N MET A 129 13.52 11.32 1.63
CA MET A 129 13.63 10.39 2.75
C MET A 129 12.58 9.27 2.69
N ARG A 130 11.36 9.58 2.27
CA ARG A 130 10.30 8.58 2.11
C ARG A 130 10.57 7.62 0.97
N MET A 131 11.16 8.09 -0.12
CA MET A 131 11.47 7.26 -1.27
C MET A 131 12.63 6.30 -1.02
N ASN A 132 13.50 6.62 -0.07
CA ASN A 132 14.66 5.81 0.26
C ASN A 132 14.44 4.83 1.41
N MET A 133 13.23 4.83 1.99
CA MET A 133 12.90 3.90 3.07
C MET A 133 12.18 2.65 2.53
#